data_f17ca4c6d4d5bc3639ffdfdd7aa4e287
#
_entry.id   f17ca4c6d4d5bc3639ffdfdd7aa4e287
#
_cell.length_a   1.000
_cell.length_b   1.000
_cell.length_c   1.000
_cell.angle_alpha   90.00
_cell.angle_beta   90.00
_cell.angle_gamma   90.00
#
_symmetry.space_group_name_H-M   'P 1'
#
loop_
_entity.id
_entity.type
_entity.pdbx_description
1 polymer ?
#
loop_
_entity_poly.entity_id
_entity_poly.type
_entity_poly.pdbx_seq_one_letter_code
_entity_poly.pdbx_strand_id
1 'polypeptide(L)'
;MAVDAHDLDHRARNLSGCIPPELVSRLLELGHTEVVELHAGRGEWFCAPAWARLLGERDRQADASEVLAPYLATGWWTAVEAAAELLEAWGRAGEAIAITRARMEAGHPLALECHARLLARNGRAEEAFTLLRPHIGELSLAAALVDVAADAGRDEEAAALVSARTGHRCSDFPWCCRGFDRETALGLLARVRERQGRVDEAIALLRAGSTTSTSDAERLAALLARHGRLEELRETAATDDSVYAVQQLAGLLEERGDVEGAIAAYRQVGGAVAPDPHAAFELARLLARHGRGDEALDVMRVQASSRGGDDWILRTLSLLYLDQGRPGDGLAHLDALAVACGGEEEWDLYSIRLPLISARDGVDEAVAQARGHPEGTSSYAALHLAELLAGAGRTEEAVAVLLPREQPRPGRVPHGPRPHR
;
A
#
# COMPACT_ATOMS: atom_id res chain seq x y z
N MET A 1 -6.68 -16.61 -26.84
CA MET A 1 -7.31 -17.27 -25.67
C MET A 1 -8.27 -16.25 -25.07
N ALA A 2 -9.54 -16.59 -24.83
CA ALA A 2 -10.43 -15.68 -24.10
C ALA A 2 -9.87 -15.55 -22.69
N VAL A 3 -9.57 -14.33 -22.27
CA VAL A 3 -9.12 -14.03 -20.92
C VAL A 3 -10.34 -14.18 -20.02
N ASP A 4 -10.25 -15.00 -18.97
CA ASP A 4 -11.31 -15.21 -18.00
C ASP A 4 -11.09 -14.31 -16.78
N ALA A 5 -12.17 -13.82 -16.15
CA ALA A 5 -12.10 -12.99 -14.95
C ALA A 5 -11.39 -13.68 -13.79
N HIS A 6 -11.56 -15.00 -13.63
CA HIS A 6 -10.90 -15.77 -12.58
C HIS A 6 -9.38 -15.87 -12.80
N ASP A 7 -8.92 -16.06 -14.02
CA ASP A 7 -7.50 -16.10 -14.37
C ASP A 7 -6.85 -14.73 -14.16
N LEU A 8 -7.54 -13.64 -14.54
CA LEU A 8 -7.09 -12.27 -14.27
C LEU A 8 -6.94 -12.00 -12.78
N ASP A 9 -7.94 -12.38 -11.99
CA ASP A 9 -7.95 -12.19 -10.55
C ASP A 9 -6.82 -12.97 -9.87
N HIS A 10 -6.61 -14.22 -10.28
CA HIS A 10 -5.50 -15.04 -9.79
C HIS A 10 -4.13 -14.43 -10.10
N ARG A 11 -3.91 -14.02 -11.35
CA ARG A 11 -2.65 -13.42 -11.79
C ARG A 11 -2.39 -12.09 -11.08
N ALA A 12 -3.41 -11.26 -10.94
CA ALA A 12 -3.31 -9.97 -10.26
C ALA A 12 -2.96 -10.11 -8.78
N ARG A 13 -3.55 -11.10 -8.08
CA ARG A 13 -3.25 -11.35 -6.65
C ARG A 13 -1.86 -11.92 -6.41
N ASN A 14 -1.39 -12.79 -7.29
CA ASN A 14 -0.13 -13.51 -7.10
C ASN A 14 1.04 -12.89 -7.85
N LEU A 15 0.81 -11.81 -8.59
CA LEU A 15 1.78 -11.15 -9.48
C LEU A 15 2.48 -12.14 -10.43
N SER A 16 1.79 -13.22 -10.79
CA SER A 16 2.37 -14.34 -11.53
C SER A 16 2.36 -14.07 -13.04
N GLY A 17 3.56 -13.99 -13.62
CA GLY A 17 3.74 -13.77 -15.06
C GLY A 17 3.19 -12.42 -15.53
N CYS A 18 3.25 -11.40 -14.69
CA CYS A 18 2.86 -10.03 -15.00
C CYS A 18 4.01 -9.05 -14.69
N ILE A 19 3.89 -7.83 -15.19
CA ILE A 19 4.73 -6.70 -14.76
C ILE A 19 4.07 -6.12 -13.51
N PRO A 20 4.74 -6.13 -12.33
CA PRO A 20 4.14 -5.62 -11.10
C PRO A 20 3.78 -4.13 -11.19
N PRO A 21 2.73 -3.67 -10.48
CA PRO A 21 2.28 -2.28 -10.55
C PRO A 21 3.36 -1.28 -10.13
N GLU A 22 4.23 -1.63 -9.17
CA GLU A 22 5.34 -0.81 -8.72
C GLU A 22 6.35 -0.58 -9.86
N LEU A 23 6.65 -1.62 -10.65
CA LEU A 23 7.54 -1.48 -11.79
C LEU A 23 6.88 -0.70 -12.92
N VAL A 24 5.57 -0.87 -13.16
CA VAL A 24 4.84 -0.04 -14.12
C VAL A 24 4.92 1.43 -13.73
N SER A 25 4.70 1.76 -12.47
CA SER A 25 4.83 3.13 -11.94
C SER A 25 6.25 3.65 -12.14
N ARG A 26 7.26 2.84 -11.82
CA ARG A 26 8.66 3.22 -11.99
C ARG A 26 9.06 3.44 -13.45
N LEU A 27 8.55 2.61 -14.37
CA LEU A 27 8.75 2.80 -15.82
C LEU A 27 8.17 4.14 -16.29
N LEU A 28 6.99 4.52 -15.81
CA LEU A 28 6.36 5.80 -16.14
C LEU A 28 7.14 6.99 -15.55
N GLU A 29 7.58 6.92 -14.30
CA GLU A 29 8.40 7.95 -13.66
C GLU A 29 9.71 8.20 -14.44
N LEU A 30 10.31 7.14 -15.00
CA LEU A 30 11.53 7.21 -15.80
C LEU A 30 11.26 7.61 -17.26
N GLY A 31 9.99 7.79 -17.67
CA GLY A 31 9.61 8.22 -19.01
C GLY A 31 9.51 7.10 -20.05
N HIS A 32 9.56 5.82 -19.64
CA HIS A 32 9.50 4.66 -20.54
C HIS A 32 8.06 4.28 -20.93
N THR A 33 7.31 5.24 -21.45
CA THR A 33 5.88 5.08 -21.79
C THR A 33 5.65 4.06 -22.90
N GLU A 34 6.59 3.91 -23.84
CA GLU A 34 6.53 2.96 -24.95
C GLU A 34 6.53 1.49 -24.50
N VAL A 35 7.22 1.19 -23.39
CA VAL A 35 7.25 -0.14 -22.80
C VAL A 35 5.88 -0.47 -22.20
N VAL A 36 5.29 0.48 -21.48
CA VAL A 36 3.95 0.32 -20.90
C VAL A 36 2.89 0.17 -21.99
N GLU A 37 2.94 0.97 -23.07
CA GLU A 37 2.07 0.86 -24.25
C GLU A 37 2.17 -0.54 -24.89
N LEU A 38 3.39 -1.00 -25.16
CA LEU A 38 3.65 -2.29 -25.78
C LEU A 38 3.03 -3.44 -24.97
N HIS A 39 3.21 -3.43 -23.64
CA HIS A 39 2.73 -4.48 -22.78
C HIS A 39 1.23 -4.38 -22.50
N ALA A 40 0.66 -3.19 -22.43
CA ALA A 40 -0.79 -2.98 -22.47
C ALA A 40 -1.43 -3.60 -23.72
N GLY A 41 -0.84 -3.38 -24.89
CA GLY A 41 -1.27 -3.98 -26.17
C GLY A 41 -1.10 -5.51 -26.22
N ARG A 42 -0.23 -6.10 -25.41
CA ARG A 42 -0.07 -7.55 -25.24
C ARG A 42 -1.00 -8.17 -24.22
N GLY A 43 -1.87 -7.38 -23.60
CA GLY A 43 -2.85 -7.86 -22.61
C GLY A 43 -2.28 -7.96 -21.19
N GLU A 44 -1.25 -7.18 -20.90
CA GLU A 44 -0.72 -7.08 -19.53
C GLU A 44 -1.58 -6.13 -18.71
N TRP A 45 -2.24 -6.68 -17.66
CA TRP A 45 -3.26 -5.94 -16.92
C TRP A 45 -2.71 -4.68 -16.25
N PHE A 46 -1.61 -4.75 -15.53
CA PHE A 46 -1.12 -3.58 -14.78
C PHE A 46 -0.63 -2.46 -15.70
N CYS A 47 -0.24 -2.78 -16.92
CA CYS A 47 0.08 -1.78 -17.95
C CYS A 47 -1.18 -1.17 -18.57
N ALA A 48 -2.29 -1.91 -18.67
CA ALA A 48 -3.48 -1.44 -19.37
C ALA A 48 -4.14 -0.20 -18.73
N PRO A 49 -4.49 -0.14 -17.42
CA PRO A 49 -5.05 1.07 -16.81
C PRO A 49 -4.03 2.21 -16.74
N ALA A 50 -2.74 1.92 -16.58
CA ALA A 50 -1.69 2.93 -16.59
C ALA A 50 -1.56 3.60 -17.96
N TRP A 51 -1.59 2.81 -19.04
CA TRP A 51 -1.59 3.32 -20.42
C TRP A 51 -2.90 4.06 -20.76
N ALA A 52 -4.04 3.53 -20.33
CA ALA A 52 -5.34 4.19 -20.53
C ALA A 52 -5.39 5.56 -19.83
N ARG A 53 -4.79 5.72 -18.65
CA ARG A 53 -4.68 7.01 -17.98
C ARG A 53 -3.86 8.00 -18.80
N LEU A 54 -2.69 7.60 -19.29
CA LEU A 54 -1.84 8.43 -20.16
C LEU A 54 -2.52 8.83 -21.46
N LEU A 55 -3.29 7.93 -22.07
CA LEU A 55 -4.10 8.25 -23.24
C LEU A 55 -5.17 9.30 -22.92
N GLY A 56 -5.83 9.18 -21.77
CA GLY A 56 -6.80 10.16 -21.30
C GLY A 56 -6.19 11.56 -21.06
N GLU A 57 -5.00 11.62 -20.48
CA GLU A 57 -4.23 12.86 -20.29
C GLU A 57 -3.82 13.53 -21.62
N ARG A 58 -3.78 12.75 -22.70
CA ARG A 58 -3.50 13.22 -24.07
C ARG A 58 -4.77 13.45 -24.91
N ASP A 59 -5.94 13.57 -24.26
CA ASP A 59 -7.27 13.71 -24.88
C ASP A 59 -7.66 12.54 -25.80
N ARG A 60 -7.05 11.35 -25.65
CA ARG A 60 -7.32 10.14 -26.41
C ARG A 60 -8.21 9.16 -25.64
N GLN A 61 -9.31 9.63 -25.09
CA GLN A 61 -10.21 8.83 -24.23
C GLN A 61 -10.86 7.65 -24.96
N ALA A 62 -11.10 7.75 -26.26
CA ALA A 62 -11.63 6.65 -27.07
C ALA A 62 -10.65 5.47 -27.11
N ASP A 63 -9.37 5.75 -27.40
CA ASP A 63 -8.31 4.75 -27.44
C ASP A 63 -8.10 4.13 -26.04
N ALA A 64 -8.15 4.95 -24.99
CA ALA A 64 -8.09 4.48 -23.61
C ALA A 64 -9.22 3.49 -23.27
N SER A 65 -10.42 3.77 -23.74
CA SER A 65 -11.57 2.88 -23.56
C SER A 65 -11.40 1.56 -24.32
N GLU A 66 -10.81 1.58 -25.52
CA GLU A 66 -10.48 0.37 -26.29
C GLU A 66 -9.46 -0.52 -25.57
N VAL A 67 -8.45 0.06 -24.91
CA VAL A 67 -7.47 -0.68 -24.12
C VAL A 67 -8.13 -1.46 -22.99
N LEU A 68 -9.14 -0.90 -22.31
CA LEU A 68 -9.84 -1.53 -21.19
C LEU A 68 -10.98 -2.46 -21.61
N ALA A 69 -11.51 -2.31 -22.82
CA ALA A 69 -12.69 -3.05 -23.30
C ALA A 69 -12.57 -4.58 -23.17
N PRO A 70 -11.44 -5.24 -23.49
CA PRO A 70 -11.31 -6.69 -23.34
C PRO A 70 -11.48 -7.16 -21.89
N TYR A 71 -10.99 -6.40 -20.92
CA TYR A 71 -11.09 -6.72 -19.50
C TYR A 71 -12.49 -6.46 -18.96
N LEU A 72 -13.12 -5.36 -19.37
CA LEU A 72 -14.51 -5.04 -19.03
C LEU A 72 -15.49 -6.10 -19.53
N ALA A 73 -15.24 -6.66 -20.71
CA ALA A 73 -16.06 -7.72 -21.31
C ALA A 73 -16.07 -9.00 -20.47
N THR A 74 -15.01 -9.27 -19.68
CA THR A 74 -14.97 -10.43 -18.77
C THR A 74 -15.86 -10.26 -17.54
N GLY A 75 -16.26 -9.03 -17.24
CA GLY A 75 -16.98 -8.69 -16.01
C GLY A 75 -16.13 -8.64 -14.74
N TRP A 76 -14.82 -8.70 -14.87
CA TRP A 76 -13.91 -8.63 -13.75
C TRP A 76 -14.00 -7.28 -13.02
N TRP A 77 -14.19 -7.33 -11.68
CA TRP A 77 -14.48 -6.15 -10.88
C TRP A 77 -13.36 -5.10 -10.94
N THR A 78 -12.10 -5.52 -10.81
CA THR A 78 -10.95 -4.60 -10.83
C THR A 78 -10.88 -3.78 -12.13
N ALA A 79 -11.29 -4.37 -13.27
CA ALA A 79 -11.38 -3.63 -14.53
C ALA A 79 -12.52 -2.60 -14.52
N VAL A 80 -13.66 -2.95 -13.92
CA VAL A 80 -14.80 -2.03 -13.80
C VAL A 80 -14.45 -0.84 -12.89
N GLU A 81 -13.79 -1.10 -11.78
CA GLU A 81 -13.33 -0.09 -10.85
C GLU A 81 -12.34 0.86 -11.50
N ALA A 82 -11.29 0.34 -12.14
CA ALA A 82 -10.31 1.15 -12.88
C ALA A 82 -10.95 1.99 -14.00
N ALA A 83 -11.91 1.41 -14.75
CA ALA A 83 -12.64 2.16 -15.78
C ALA A 83 -13.54 3.25 -15.20
N ALA A 84 -14.19 3.00 -14.05
CA ALA A 84 -15.02 4.00 -13.38
C ALA A 84 -14.19 5.19 -12.89
N GLU A 85 -13.00 4.93 -12.31
CA GLU A 85 -12.07 5.97 -11.89
C GLU A 85 -11.59 6.83 -13.07
N LEU A 86 -11.23 6.21 -14.19
CA LEU A 86 -10.80 6.94 -15.39
C LEU A 86 -11.94 7.75 -16.01
N LEU A 87 -13.15 7.18 -16.12
CA LEU A 87 -14.32 7.90 -16.61
C LEU A 87 -14.66 9.11 -15.72
N GLU A 88 -14.56 8.96 -14.39
CA GLU A 88 -14.75 10.05 -13.45
C GLU A 88 -13.70 11.15 -13.66
N ALA A 89 -12.42 10.77 -13.76
CA ALA A 89 -11.32 11.71 -14.02
C ALA A 89 -11.46 12.47 -15.35
N TRP A 90 -12.09 11.86 -16.35
CA TRP A 90 -12.39 12.50 -17.64
C TRP A 90 -13.67 13.33 -17.65
N GLY A 91 -14.34 13.50 -16.50
CA GLY A 91 -15.61 14.21 -16.40
C GLY A 91 -16.81 13.43 -16.94
N ARG A 92 -16.67 12.14 -17.22
CA ARG A 92 -17.74 11.24 -17.73
C ARG A 92 -18.40 10.46 -16.59
N ALA A 93 -18.66 11.16 -15.47
CA ALA A 93 -19.20 10.56 -14.26
C ALA A 93 -20.52 9.79 -14.47
N GLY A 94 -21.37 10.23 -15.42
CA GLY A 94 -22.61 9.51 -15.75
C GLY A 94 -22.38 8.09 -16.25
N GLU A 95 -21.33 7.86 -17.03
CA GLU A 95 -20.95 6.54 -17.54
C GLU A 95 -20.30 5.69 -16.45
N ALA A 96 -19.43 6.30 -15.62
CA ALA A 96 -18.87 5.63 -14.45
C ALA A 96 -19.96 5.11 -13.50
N ILE A 97 -20.97 5.94 -13.22
CA ILE A 97 -22.15 5.58 -12.42
C ILE A 97 -22.94 4.46 -13.07
N ALA A 98 -23.11 4.47 -14.40
CA ALA A 98 -23.85 3.44 -15.12
C ALA A 98 -23.18 2.06 -15.03
N ILE A 99 -21.86 1.98 -15.25
CA ILE A 99 -21.14 0.69 -15.19
C ILE A 99 -21.06 0.11 -13.78
N THR A 100 -20.88 0.95 -12.74
CA THR A 100 -20.87 0.50 -11.35
C THR A 100 -22.26 0.09 -10.87
N ARG A 101 -23.33 0.79 -11.31
CA ARG A 101 -24.72 0.42 -11.03
C ARG A 101 -25.05 -0.96 -11.60
N ALA A 102 -24.69 -1.23 -12.83
CA ALA A 102 -24.93 -2.54 -13.45
C ALA A 102 -24.32 -3.70 -12.65
N ARG A 103 -23.13 -3.48 -12.04
CA ARG A 103 -22.47 -4.48 -11.18
C ARG A 103 -23.12 -4.62 -9.82
N MET A 104 -23.56 -3.51 -9.25
CA MET A 104 -24.32 -3.51 -7.99
C MET A 104 -25.63 -4.27 -8.13
N GLU A 105 -26.40 -4.01 -9.22
CA GLU A 105 -27.65 -4.71 -9.52
C GLU A 105 -27.44 -6.21 -9.81
N ALA A 106 -26.28 -6.57 -10.34
CA ALA A 106 -25.85 -7.97 -10.49
C ALA A 106 -25.39 -8.63 -9.17
N GLY A 107 -25.41 -7.90 -8.05
CA GLY A 107 -25.09 -8.43 -6.72
C GLY A 107 -23.60 -8.57 -6.42
N HIS A 108 -22.72 -7.83 -7.12
CA HIS A 108 -21.30 -7.89 -6.82
C HIS A 108 -21.01 -7.26 -5.45
N PRO A 109 -20.31 -7.95 -4.52
CA PRO A 109 -20.20 -7.53 -3.11
C PRO A 109 -19.53 -6.19 -2.90
N LEU A 110 -18.56 -5.80 -3.74
CA LEU A 110 -17.83 -4.54 -3.63
C LEU A 110 -18.48 -3.38 -4.40
N ALA A 111 -19.47 -3.67 -5.27
CA ALA A 111 -20.02 -2.66 -6.16
C ALA A 111 -20.89 -1.63 -5.43
N LEU A 112 -21.57 -2.01 -4.36
CA LEU A 112 -22.44 -1.11 -3.60
C LEU A 112 -21.65 0.05 -2.97
N GLU A 113 -20.53 -0.26 -2.31
CA GLU A 113 -19.68 0.76 -1.69
C GLU A 113 -19.09 1.71 -2.75
N CYS A 114 -18.48 1.13 -3.79
CA CYS A 114 -17.87 1.91 -4.88
C CYS A 114 -18.91 2.81 -5.56
N HIS A 115 -20.10 2.27 -5.90
CA HIS A 115 -21.18 3.02 -6.52
C HIS A 115 -21.67 4.18 -5.64
N ALA A 116 -21.88 3.93 -4.34
CA ALA A 116 -22.33 4.96 -3.41
C ALA A 116 -21.29 6.09 -3.26
N ARG A 117 -20.01 5.75 -3.11
CA ARG A 117 -18.93 6.73 -3.04
C ARG A 117 -18.83 7.56 -4.32
N LEU A 118 -18.99 6.92 -5.49
CA LEU A 118 -19.00 7.59 -6.79
C LEU A 118 -20.18 8.57 -6.92
N LEU A 119 -21.38 8.16 -6.49
CA LEU A 119 -22.55 9.04 -6.44
C LEU A 119 -22.28 10.28 -5.58
N ALA A 120 -21.74 10.11 -4.37
CA ALA A 120 -21.46 11.20 -3.45
C ALA A 120 -20.48 12.22 -4.03
N ARG A 121 -19.34 11.76 -4.56
CA ARG A 121 -18.35 12.63 -5.21
C ARG A 121 -18.90 13.41 -6.39
N ASN A 122 -19.98 12.92 -7.02
CA ASN A 122 -20.63 13.56 -8.16
C ASN A 122 -21.94 14.27 -7.79
N GLY A 123 -22.06 14.78 -6.56
CA GLY A 123 -23.15 15.64 -6.11
C GLY A 123 -24.47 14.91 -5.83
N ARG A 124 -24.47 13.56 -5.76
CA ARG A 124 -25.65 12.72 -5.47
C ARG A 124 -25.55 12.04 -4.10
N ALA A 125 -25.03 12.78 -3.10
CA ALA A 125 -24.76 12.27 -1.76
C ALA A 125 -26.04 11.79 -1.04
N GLU A 126 -27.17 12.43 -1.22
CA GLU A 126 -28.47 12.01 -0.65
C GLU A 126 -28.91 10.63 -1.17
N GLU A 127 -28.70 10.37 -2.46
CA GLU A 127 -29.00 9.08 -3.05
C GLU A 127 -28.06 8.00 -2.51
N ALA A 128 -26.76 8.30 -2.44
CA ALA A 128 -25.76 7.42 -1.87
C ALA A 128 -26.05 7.08 -0.41
N PHE A 129 -26.41 8.07 0.41
CA PHE A 129 -26.80 7.88 1.81
C PHE A 129 -28.02 6.95 1.95
N THR A 130 -29.06 7.20 1.14
CA THR A 130 -30.28 6.40 1.14
C THR A 130 -29.99 4.94 0.75
N LEU A 131 -29.08 4.73 -0.20
CA LEU A 131 -28.65 3.43 -0.69
C LEU A 131 -27.87 2.64 0.38
N LEU A 132 -26.98 3.31 1.12
CA LEU A 132 -26.15 2.66 2.16
C LEU A 132 -26.88 2.42 3.49
N ARG A 133 -27.89 3.21 3.82
CA ARG A 133 -28.60 3.19 5.09
C ARG A 133 -29.10 1.80 5.52
N PRO A 134 -29.70 0.95 4.64
CA PRO A 134 -30.12 -0.40 5.03
C PRO A 134 -28.97 -1.34 5.40
N HIS A 135 -27.75 -1.01 4.99
CA HIS A 135 -26.55 -1.83 5.12
C HIS A 135 -25.63 -1.42 6.29
N ILE A 136 -26.13 -0.62 7.24
CA ILE A 136 -25.35 -0.13 8.39
C ILE A 136 -24.80 -1.27 9.29
N GLY A 137 -25.21 -2.51 9.07
CA GLY A 137 -24.68 -3.67 9.77
C GLY A 137 -23.33 -4.20 9.27
N GLU A 138 -22.85 -3.71 8.13
CA GLU A 138 -21.58 -4.12 7.52
C GLU A 138 -20.56 -3.00 7.66
N LEU A 139 -19.36 -3.32 8.16
CA LEU A 139 -18.35 -2.31 8.52
C LEU A 139 -17.99 -1.37 7.37
N SER A 140 -17.66 -1.92 6.18
CA SER A 140 -17.24 -1.11 5.03
C SER A 140 -18.37 -0.18 4.58
N LEU A 141 -19.62 -0.66 4.56
CA LEU A 141 -20.77 0.12 4.16
C LEU A 141 -21.19 1.16 5.23
N ALA A 142 -21.00 0.84 6.52
CA ALA A 142 -21.16 1.81 7.59
C ALA A 142 -20.12 2.94 7.53
N ALA A 143 -18.89 2.60 7.25
CA ALA A 143 -17.83 3.60 7.04
C ALA A 143 -18.13 4.48 5.82
N ALA A 144 -18.55 3.88 4.70
CA ALA A 144 -18.97 4.63 3.51
C ALA A 144 -20.17 5.55 3.78
N LEU A 145 -21.17 5.06 4.56
CA LEU A 145 -22.32 5.87 4.95
C LEU A 145 -21.91 7.09 5.78
N VAL A 146 -21.00 6.91 6.75
CA VAL A 146 -20.46 8.01 7.55
C VAL A 146 -19.70 9.02 6.68
N ASP A 147 -18.93 8.56 5.67
CA ASP A 147 -18.23 9.46 4.75
C ASP A 147 -19.21 10.28 3.89
N VAL A 148 -20.20 9.61 3.31
CA VAL A 148 -21.21 10.22 2.45
C VAL A 148 -22.14 11.16 3.22
N ALA A 149 -22.37 10.91 4.52
CA ALA A 149 -23.25 11.71 5.36
C ALA A 149 -22.83 13.19 5.44
N ALA A 150 -21.53 13.48 5.35
CA ALA A 150 -21.03 14.85 5.34
C ALA A 150 -21.57 15.64 4.14
N ASP A 151 -21.41 15.09 2.94
CA ASP A 151 -21.84 15.73 1.69
C ASP A 151 -23.36 15.75 1.54
N ALA A 152 -24.06 14.79 2.17
CA ALA A 152 -25.52 14.74 2.23
C ALA A 152 -26.14 15.66 3.32
N GLY A 153 -25.33 16.27 4.20
CA GLY A 153 -25.83 17.02 5.36
C GLY A 153 -26.56 16.17 6.40
N ARG A 154 -26.25 14.85 6.47
CA ARG A 154 -26.94 13.87 7.31
C ARG A 154 -26.12 13.37 8.49
N ASP A 155 -25.13 14.14 8.95
CA ASP A 155 -24.22 13.72 10.03
C ASP A 155 -24.94 13.32 11.33
N GLU A 156 -26.02 14.01 11.71
CA GLU A 156 -26.78 13.65 12.92
C GLU A 156 -27.55 12.33 12.74
N GLU A 157 -28.07 12.05 11.55
CA GLU A 157 -28.71 10.77 11.25
C GLU A 157 -27.68 9.63 11.24
N ALA A 158 -26.53 9.85 10.61
CA ALA A 158 -25.41 8.89 10.62
C ALA A 158 -24.94 8.61 12.05
N ALA A 159 -24.78 9.66 12.88
CA ALA A 159 -24.40 9.50 14.28
C ALA A 159 -25.43 8.69 15.07
N ALA A 160 -26.74 8.91 14.85
CA ALA A 160 -27.79 8.13 15.51
C ALA A 160 -27.75 6.64 15.10
N LEU A 161 -27.57 6.36 13.81
CA LEU A 161 -27.46 5.01 13.28
C LEU A 161 -26.24 4.26 13.85
N VAL A 162 -25.08 4.92 13.89
CA VAL A 162 -23.85 4.35 14.44
C VAL A 162 -23.96 4.20 15.95
N SER A 163 -24.53 5.19 16.68
CA SER A 163 -24.72 5.11 18.14
C SER A 163 -25.56 3.92 18.56
N ALA A 164 -26.56 3.54 17.77
CA ALA A 164 -27.38 2.35 18.05
C ALA A 164 -26.54 1.06 18.05
N ARG A 165 -25.36 1.05 17.42
CA ARG A 165 -24.44 -0.10 17.39
C ARG A 165 -23.47 -0.13 18.57
N THR A 166 -23.21 0.97 19.26
CA THR A 166 -22.29 1.03 20.41
C THR A 166 -22.74 0.18 21.60
N GLY A 167 -24.04 -0.10 21.70
CA GLY A 167 -24.62 -0.98 22.72
C GLY A 167 -24.61 -2.47 22.34
N HIS A 168 -24.23 -2.81 21.11
CA HIS A 168 -24.27 -4.20 20.66
C HIS A 168 -23.13 -5.01 21.31
N ARG A 169 -23.49 -6.13 21.96
CA ARG A 169 -22.55 -7.12 22.47
C ARG A 169 -22.65 -8.36 21.63
N CYS A 170 -21.52 -8.74 21.01
CA CYS A 170 -21.45 -9.98 20.25
C CYS A 170 -21.63 -11.18 21.18
N SER A 171 -22.66 -12.00 20.92
CA SER A 171 -22.88 -13.28 21.60
C SER A 171 -22.04 -14.41 20.98
N ASP A 172 -21.73 -14.31 19.69
CA ASP A 172 -21.02 -15.32 18.90
C ASP A 172 -19.82 -14.69 18.20
N PHE A 173 -18.69 -14.58 18.90
CA PHE A 173 -17.43 -14.12 18.33
C PHE A 173 -16.88 -15.15 17.34
N PRO A 174 -16.34 -14.74 16.16
CA PRO A 174 -16.15 -13.39 15.60
C PRO A 174 -17.15 -12.99 14.49
N TRP A 175 -18.22 -13.72 14.25
CA TRP A 175 -18.99 -13.66 12.99
C TRP A 175 -20.30 -12.89 13.05
N CYS A 176 -20.81 -12.57 14.24
CA CYS A 176 -22.17 -12.00 14.37
C CYS A 176 -22.28 -10.55 13.87
N CYS A 177 -21.21 -9.77 13.91
CA CYS A 177 -21.23 -8.34 13.56
C CYS A 177 -20.52 -8.00 12.25
N ARG A 178 -20.04 -8.97 11.47
CA ARG A 178 -19.28 -8.71 10.22
C ARG A 178 -18.19 -7.62 10.38
N GLY A 179 -17.48 -7.63 11.51
CA GLY A 179 -16.44 -6.66 11.84
C GLY A 179 -16.93 -5.29 12.32
N PHE A 180 -18.26 -5.08 12.44
CA PHE A 180 -18.80 -3.82 12.97
C PHE A 180 -19.14 -3.96 14.45
N ASP A 181 -18.11 -3.99 15.28
CA ASP A 181 -18.20 -4.05 16.74
C ASP A 181 -18.40 -2.68 17.40
N ARG A 182 -18.45 -2.68 18.74
CA ARG A 182 -18.61 -1.46 19.54
C ARG A 182 -17.46 -0.47 19.32
N GLU A 183 -16.22 -0.95 19.25
CA GLU A 183 -15.03 -0.12 19.12
C GLU A 183 -15.01 0.58 17.78
N THR A 184 -15.25 -0.15 16.70
CA THR A 184 -15.39 0.43 15.36
C THR A 184 -16.53 1.46 15.30
N ALA A 185 -17.66 1.19 15.98
CA ALA A 185 -18.76 2.15 16.06
C ALA A 185 -18.36 3.43 16.80
N LEU A 186 -17.58 3.33 17.89
CA LEU A 186 -17.06 4.50 18.61
C LEU A 186 -16.11 5.32 17.71
N GLY A 187 -15.22 4.66 16.96
CA GLY A 187 -14.32 5.30 16.01
C GLY A 187 -15.08 6.05 14.89
N LEU A 188 -16.10 5.44 14.30
CA LEU A 188 -16.95 6.10 13.30
C LEU A 188 -17.74 7.28 13.88
N LEU A 189 -18.28 7.14 15.10
CA LEU A 189 -18.99 8.22 15.77
C LEU A 189 -18.05 9.39 16.10
N ALA A 190 -16.83 9.10 16.55
CA ALA A 190 -15.82 10.12 16.79
C ALA A 190 -15.51 10.93 15.53
N ARG A 191 -15.40 10.29 14.36
CA ARG A 191 -15.22 10.96 13.06
C ARG A 191 -16.37 11.93 12.74
N VAL A 192 -17.61 11.53 13.02
CA VAL A 192 -18.77 12.42 12.83
C VAL A 192 -18.69 13.61 13.80
N ARG A 193 -18.37 13.39 15.07
CA ARG A 193 -18.26 14.46 16.08
C ARG A 193 -17.13 15.44 15.75
N GLU A 194 -16.00 14.93 15.28
CA GLU A 194 -14.88 15.77 14.81
C GLU A 194 -15.32 16.71 13.68
N ARG A 195 -16.00 16.20 12.63
CA ARG A 195 -16.52 17.02 11.52
C ARG A 195 -17.53 18.07 11.96
N GLN A 196 -18.30 17.77 13.00
CA GLN A 196 -19.25 18.73 13.61
C GLN A 196 -18.55 19.78 14.48
N GLY A 197 -17.22 19.75 14.59
CA GLY A 197 -16.45 20.63 15.48
C GLY A 197 -16.54 20.25 16.96
N ARG A 198 -17.13 19.11 17.30
CA ARG A 198 -17.31 18.60 18.67
C ARG A 198 -16.11 17.77 19.07
N VAL A 199 -14.92 18.38 19.02
CA VAL A 199 -13.62 17.69 19.17
C VAL A 199 -13.49 17.01 20.54
N ASP A 200 -13.89 17.66 21.61
CA ASP A 200 -13.80 17.09 22.97
C ASP A 200 -14.67 15.84 23.12
N GLU A 201 -15.82 15.78 22.46
CA GLU A 201 -16.66 14.58 22.44
C GLU A 201 -16.01 13.45 21.62
N ALA A 202 -15.39 13.80 20.48
CA ALA A 202 -14.66 12.82 19.69
C ALA A 202 -13.50 12.21 20.48
N ILE A 203 -12.74 13.03 21.22
CA ILE A 203 -11.68 12.59 22.13
C ILE A 203 -12.24 11.65 23.20
N ALA A 204 -13.37 12.02 23.84
CA ALA A 204 -13.98 11.21 24.88
C ALA A 204 -14.45 9.83 24.37
N LEU A 205 -15.00 9.78 23.14
CA LEU A 205 -15.41 8.53 22.49
C LEU A 205 -14.22 7.61 22.23
N LEU A 206 -13.12 8.14 21.65
CA LEU A 206 -11.91 7.36 21.37
C LEU A 206 -11.22 6.90 22.66
N ARG A 207 -11.17 7.71 23.72
CA ARG A 207 -10.68 7.28 25.03
C ARG A 207 -11.47 6.14 25.63
N ALA A 208 -12.78 6.11 25.42
CA ALA A 208 -13.64 5.02 25.89
C ALA A 208 -13.41 3.72 25.10
N GLY A 209 -12.92 3.78 23.86
CA GLY A 209 -12.55 2.65 23.00
C GLY A 209 -11.10 2.20 23.19
N SER A 210 -10.15 3.12 23.43
CA SER A 210 -8.70 2.86 23.45
C SER A 210 -8.23 1.92 24.55
N THR A 211 -9.04 1.66 25.56
CA THR A 211 -8.72 0.69 26.64
C THR A 211 -8.70 -0.76 26.16
N THR A 212 -9.23 -1.04 24.97
CA THR A 212 -9.42 -2.39 24.43
C THR A 212 -8.94 -2.56 22.99
N SER A 213 -8.62 -1.44 22.28
CA SER A 213 -8.28 -1.44 20.86
C SER A 213 -7.07 -0.54 20.56
N THR A 214 -6.01 -1.11 19.97
CA THR A 214 -4.88 -0.35 19.44
C THR A 214 -5.31 0.63 18.35
N SER A 215 -6.27 0.26 17.51
CA SER A 215 -6.78 1.14 16.44
C SER A 215 -7.45 2.42 16.97
N ASP A 216 -8.10 2.36 18.14
CA ASP A 216 -8.71 3.56 18.74
C ASP A 216 -7.67 4.43 19.44
N ALA A 217 -6.61 3.84 20.01
CA ALA A 217 -5.45 4.58 20.51
C ALA A 217 -4.74 5.34 19.38
N GLU A 218 -4.54 4.71 18.23
CA GLU A 218 -3.97 5.34 17.04
C GLU A 218 -4.84 6.48 16.52
N ARG A 219 -6.16 6.28 16.43
CA ARG A 219 -7.13 7.31 16.03
C ARG A 219 -7.15 8.49 17.00
N LEU A 220 -7.04 8.20 18.31
CA LEU A 220 -6.96 9.23 19.34
C LEU A 220 -5.71 10.08 19.17
N ALA A 221 -4.54 9.44 19.02
CA ALA A 221 -3.29 10.16 18.80
C ALA A 221 -3.34 11.03 17.54
N ALA A 222 -3.86 10.50 16.44
CA ALA A 222 -4.04 11.25 15.20
C ALA A 222 -5.03 12.43 15.36
N LEU A 223 -6.13 12.26 16.09
CA LEU A 223 -7.09 13.33 16.39
C LEU A 223 -6.44 14.44 17.20
N LEU A 224 -5.72 14.09 18.27
CA LEU A 224 -5.02 15.03 19.12
C LEU A 224 -3.96 15.84 18.33
N ALA A 225 -3.22 15.16 17.44
CA ALA A 225 -2.23 15.79 16.56
C ALA A 225 -2.88 16.80 15.62
N ARG A 226 -3.93 16.39 14.88
CA ARG A 226 -4.65 17.29 13.93
C ARG A 226 -5.19 18.56 14.60
N HIS A 227 -5.63 18.45 15.86
CA HIS A 227 -6.15 19.58 16.61
C HIS A 227 -5.13 20.27 17.50
N GLY A 228 -3.83 19.93 17.35
CA GLY A 228 -2.73 20.58 18.06
C GLY A 228 -2.76 20.44 19.60
N ARG A 229 -3.44 19.39 20.12
CA ARG A 229 -3.62 19.11 21.55
C ARG A 229 -2.34 18.48 22.13
N LEU A 230 -1.24 19.25 22.09
CA LEU A 230 0.12 18.78 22.37
C LEU A 230 0.26 18.13 23.74
N GLU A 231 -0.29 18.74 24.81
CA GLU A 231 -0.14 18.19 26.17
C GLU A 231 -0.86 16.85 26.32
N GLU A 232 -2.07 16.74 25.78
CA GLU A 232 -2.83 15.48 25.82
C GLU A 232 -2.16 14.39 24.96
N LEU A 233 -1.53 14.80 23.86
CA LEU A 233 -0.75 13.88 23.02
C LEU A 233 0.52 13.41 23.74
N ARG A 234 1.19 14.27 24.49
CA ARG A 234 2.33 13.90 25.35
C ARG A 234 1.92 12.91 26.44
N GLU A 235 0.79 13.13 27.09
CA GLU A 235 0.24 12.21 28.07
C GLU A 235 -0.07 10.84 27.45
N THR A 236 -0.70 10.84 26.27
CA THR A 236 -1.01 9.62 25.53
C THR A 236 0.28 8.87 25.15
N ALA A 237 1.26 9.56 24.59
CA ALA A 237 2.56 8.98 24.21
C ALA A 237 3.35 8.43 25.42
N ALA A 238 3.17 9.00 26.60
CA ALA A 238 3.84 8.54 27.81
C ALA A 238 3.17 7.32 28.47
N THR A 239 1.88 7.10 28.21
CA THR A 239 1.08 6.02 28.81
C THR A 239 0.83 4.85 27.86
N ASP A 240 0.98 5.06 26.56
CA ASP A 240 0.77 4.05 25.52
C ASP A 240 2.15 3.50 25.09
N ASP A 241 2.31 2.18 25.16
CA ASP A 241 3.51 1.50 24.62
C ASP A 241 3.55 1.54 23.07
N SER A 242 2.55 2.15 22.43
CA SER A 242 2.44 2.27 20.97
C SER A 242 3.38 3.35 20.43
N VAL A 243 4.25 2.98 19.53
CA VAL A 243 5.12 3.89 18.75
C VAL A 243 4.30 4.95 18.00
N TYR A 244 3.05 4.65 17.67
CA TYR A 244 2.19 5.52 16.86
C TYR A 244 1.89 6.86 17.56
N ALA A 245 1.57 6.86 18.85
CA ALA A 245 1.33 8.10 19.60
C ALA A 245 2.59 8.98 19.64
N VAL A 246 3.75 8.36 19.81
CA VAL A 246 5.05 9.05 19.76
C VAL A 246 5.35 9.59 18.36
N GLN A 247 5.02 8.84 17.32
CA GLN A 247 5.19 9.29 15.93
C GLN A 247 4.34 10.54 15.64
N GLN A 248 3.07 10.56 16.09
CA GLN A 248 2.21 11.74 15.98
C GLN A 248 2.75 12.94 16.77
N LEU A 249 3.26 12.69 17.99
CA LEU A 249 3.87 13.72 18.81
C LEU A 249 5.13 14.29 18.14
N ALA A 250 6.02 13.44 17.68
CA ALA A 250 7.25 13.85 17.01
C ALA A 250 6.97 14.64 15.71
N GLY A 251 6.00 14.20 14.90
CA GLY A 251 5.54 14.94 13.72
C GLY A 251 5.05 16.34 14.06
N LEU A 252 4.22 16.47 15.09
CA LEU A 252 3.69 17.77 15.52
C LEU A 252 4.80 18.68 16.11
N LEU A 253 5.80 18.11 16.77
CA LEU A 253 6.96 18.87 17.28
C LEU A 253 7.86 19.32 16.12
N GLU A 254 8.11 18.46 15.15
CA GLU A 254 8.87 18.76 13.93
C GLU A 254 8.21 19.90 13.11
N GLU A 255 6.89 19.85 12.91
CA GLU A 255 6.12 20.92 12.25
C GLU A 255 6.23 22.28 12.97
N ARG A 256 6.37 22.27 14.30
CA ARG A 256 6.61 23.46 15.13
C ARG A 256 8.07 23.91 15.18
N GLY A 257 8.97 23.19 14.53
CA GLY A 257 10.40 23.47 14.53
C GLY A 257 11.15 22.94 15.75
N ASP A 258 10.48 22.20 16.63
CA ASP A 258 11.11 21.57 17.81
C ASP A 258 11.67 20.18 17.46
N VAL A 259 12.70 20.17 16.62
CA VAL A 259 13.35 18.94 16.14
C VAL A 259 13.97 18.14 17.30
N GLU A 260 14.60 18.82 18.26
CA GLU A 260 15.20 18.15 19.43
C GLU A 260 14.14 17.52 20.34
N GLY A 261 12.99 18.17 20.49
CA GLY A 261 11.83 17.60 21.18
C GLY A 261 11.31 16.34 20.47
N ALA A 262 11.22 16.35 19.13
CA ALA A 262 10.82 15.19 18.34
C ALA A 262 11.80 14.02 18.49
N ILE A 263 13.11 14.29 18.45
CA ILE A 263 14.17 13.29 18.68
C ILE A 263 14.07 12.71 20.10
N ALA A 264 13.85 13.57 21.11
CA ALA A 264 13.70 13.15 22.48
C ALA A 264 12.49 12.24 22.69
N ALA A 265 11.37 12.53 22.02
CA ALA A 265 10.16 11.71 22.07
C ALA A 265 10.43 10.26 21.61
N TYR A 266 11.10 10.08 20.47
CA TYR A 266 11.45 8.73 19.99
C TYR A 266 12.45 8.00 20.90
N ARG A 267 13.41 8.72 21.50
CA ARG A 267 14.40 8.12 22.40
C ARG A 267 13.81 7.62 23.72
N GLN A 268 12.62 8.06 24.10
CA GLN A 268 11.93 7.63 25.32
C GLN A 268 11.15 6.31 25.11
N VAL A 269 10.87 5.91 23.88
CA VAL A 269 10.15 4.67 23.56
C VAL A 269 11.11 3.48 23.58
N GLY A 270 10.69 2.43 24.25
CA GLY A 270 11.53 1.25 24.42
C GLY A 270 12.34 1.32 25.71
N GLY A 271 12.31 0.23 26.45
CA GLY A 271 12.93 0.16 27.78
C GLY A 271 14.45 0.35 27.76
N ALA A 272 15.06 0.31 28.93
CA ALA A 272 16.49 0.59 29.17
C ALA A 272 17.48 -0.33 28.43
N VAL A 273 17.02 -1.42 27.76
CA VAL A 273 17.90 -2.42 27.16
C VAL A 273 18.01 -2.30 25.63
N ALA A 274 16.92 -1.98 24.92
CA ALA A 274 16.95 -1.69 23.48
C ALA A 274 15.74 -0.82 23.10
N PRO A 275 15.93 0.23 22.26
CA PRO A 275 14.82 1.00 21.72
C PRO A 275 13.87 0.11 20.90
N ASP A 276 12.59 0.46 20.87
CA ASP A 276 11.64 -0.20 19.96
C ASP A 276 12.13 -0.04 18.51
N PRO A 277 12.12 -1.09 17.68
CA PRO A 277 12.68 -1.02 16.33
C PRO A 277 11.96 -0.04 15.40
N HIS A 278 10.62 0.10 15.54
CA HIS A 278 9.86 1.05 14.74
C HIS A 278 10.13 2.49 15.18
N ALA A 279 10.27 2.73 16.49
CA ALA A 279 10.70 4.02 17.02
C ALA A 279 12.11 4.37 16.55
N ALA A 280 13.02 3.41 16.55
CA ALA A 280 14.39 3.59 16.05
C ALA A 280 14.42 3.92 14.54
N PHE A 281 13.58 3.24 13.75
CA PHE A 281 13.41 3.52 12.32
C PHE A 281 12.92 4.95 12.06
N GLU A 282 11.86 5.37 12.74
CA GLU A 282 11.33 6.74 12.58
C GLU A 282 12.30 7.79 13.09
N LEU A 283 13.03 7.51 14.18
CA LEU A 283 14.12 8.35 14.66
C LEU A 283 15.24 8.50 13.61
N ALA A 284 15.66 7.39 12.99
CA ALA A 284 16.68 7.42 11.97
C ALA A 284 16.25 8.24 10.75
N ARG A 285 14.97 8.12 10.34
CA ARG A 285 14.38 8.93 9.26
C ARG A 285 14.34 10.42 9.61
N LEU A 286 13.94 10.75 10.83
CA LEU A 286 13.94 12.13 11.32
C LEU A 286 15.36 12.72 11.31
N LEU A 287 16.35 11.99 11.85
CA LEU A 287 17.75 12.40 11.86
C LEU A 287 18.29 12.61 10.44
N ALA A 288 18.01 11.68 9.51
CA ALA A 288 18.45 11.78 8.12
C ALA A 288 17.86 13.03 7.42
N ARG A 289 16.54 13.29 7.59
CA ARG A 289 15.89 14.50 7.03
C ARG A 289 16.52 15.81 7.54
N HIS A 290 17.05 15.81 8.75
CA HIS A 290 17.71 16.97 9.36
C HIS A 290 19.24 16.97 9.21
N GLY A 291 19.79 16.19 8.27
CA GLY A 291 21.23 16.17 7.95
C GLY A 291 22.13 15.50 8.99
N ARG A 292 21.53 14.76 9.95
CA ARG A 292 22.24 14.02 11.01
C ARG A 292 22.43 12.55 10.62
N GLY A 293 22.93 12.31 9.41
CA GLY A 293 23.01 10.98 8.81
C GLY A 293 23.89 9.99 9.57
N ASP A 294 25.00 10.42 10.15
CA ASP A 294 25.86 9.55 10.97
C ASP A 294 25.10 9.04 12.22
N GLU A 295 24.33 9.90 12.88
CA GLU A 295 23.50 9.49 14.01
C GLU A 295 22.37 8.54 13.59
N ALA A 296 21.76 8.75 12.42
CA ALA A 296 20.79 7.84 11.87
C ALA A 296 21.37 6.44 11.63
N LEU A 297 22.59 6.38 11.05
CA LEU A 297 23.33 5.12 10.89
C LEU A 297 23.61 4.44 12.23
N ASP A 298 24.03 5.18 13.24
CA ASP A 298 24.35 4.62 14.56
C ASP A 298 23.11 4.01 15.23
N VAL A 299 21.97 4.69 15.14
CA VAL A 299 20.68 4.17 15.63
C VAL A 299 20.34 2.83 14.95
N MET A 300 20.43 2.76 13.63
CA MET A 300 20.07 1.53 12.89
C MET A 300 21.11 0.41 13.04
N ARG A 301 22.39 0.73 13.21
CA ARG A 301 23.44 -0.28 13.52
C ARG A 301 23.19 -0.98 14.84
N VAL A 302 22.76 -0.23 15.87
CA VAL A 302 22.37 -0.82 17.17
C VAL A 302 21.22 -1.80 16.98
N GLN A 303 20.21 -1.45 16.20
CA GLN A 303 19.10 -2.35 15.90
C GLN A 303 19.54 -3.61 15.14
N ALA A 304 20.33 -3.45 14.09
CA ALA A 304 20.86 -4.57 13.31
C ALA A 304 21.68 -5.54 14.16
N SER A 305 22.49 -5.01 15.09
CA SER A 305 23.31 -5.83 15.99
C SER A 305 22.50 -6.57 17.06
N SER A 306 21.39 -6.00 17.52
CA SER A 306 20.56 -6.57 18.60
C SER A 306 19.57 -7.62 18.09
N ARG A 307 19.15 -7.55 16.81
CA ARG A 307 18.09 -8.37 16.22
C ARG A 307 18.55 -9.30 15.09
N GLY A 308 19.84 -9.40 14.88
CA GLY A 308 20.49 -10.52 14.17
C GLY A 308 19.97 -10.86 12.78
N GLY A 309 19.43 -9.89 12.01
CA GLY A 309 19.09 -10.16 10.61
C GLY A 309 17.65 -9.90 10.20
N ASP A 310 16.87 -9.13 10.97
CA ASP A 310 15.57 -8.65 10.47
C ASP A 310 15.79 -7.87 9.16
N ASP A 311 15.29 -8.40 8.05
CA ASP A 311 15.54 -7.92 6.68
C ASP A 311 15.15 -6.44 6.47
N TRP A 312 14.04 -5.99 7.06
CA TRP A 312 13.61 -4.60 6.96
C TRP A 312 14.55 -3.61 7.68
N ILE A 313 15.18 -4.01 8.79
CA ILE A 313 16.20 -3.22 9.51
C ILE A 313 17.44 -3.07 8.63
N LEU A 314 17.90 -4.19 8.06
CA LEU A 314 19.07 -4.21 7.18
C LEU A 314 18.82 -3.44 5.88
N ARG A 315 17.62 -3.54 5.31
CA ARG A 315 17.20 -2.74 4.14
C ARG A 315 17.24 -1.25 4.46
N THR A 316 16.69 -0.83 5.59
CA THR A 316 16.74 0.57 6.03
C THR A 316 18.16 1.06 6.22
N LEU A 317 18.99 0.27 6.88
CA LEU A 317 20.40 0.60 7.09
C LEU A 317 21.16 0.73 5.76
N SER A 318 20.89 -0.15 4.80
CA SER A 318 21.48 -0.10 3.45
C SER A 318 21.08 1.16 2.69
N LEU A 319 19.81 1.55 2.76
CA LEU A 319 19.32 2.80 2.15
C LEU A 319 20.01 4.02 2.77
N LEU A 320 20.17 4.06 4.10
CA LEU A 320 20.91 5.14 4.76
C LEU A 320 22.38 5.23 4.32
N TYR A 321 23.05 4.09 4.10
CA TYR A 321 24.41 4.09 3.55
C TYR A 321 24.46 4.63 2.11
N LEU A 322 23.44 4.30 1.29
CA LEU A 322 23.31 4.83 -0.09
C LEU A 322 23.08 6.33 -0.08
N ASP A 323 22.16 6.82 0.73
CA ASP A 323 21.82 8.24 0.85
C ASP A 323 23.05 9.10 1.27
N GLN A 324 23.95 8.50 2.04
CA GLN A 324 25.18 9.15 2.46
C GLN A 324 26.37 8.91 1.50
N GLY A 325 26.16 8.25 0.37
CA GLY A 325 27.22 7.94 -0.59
C GLY A 325 28.31 7.00 -0.05
N ARG A 326 27.94 6.10 0.89
CA ARG A 326 28.87 5.17 1.56
C ARG A 326 28.55 3.70 1.28
N PRO A 327 28.33 3.27 0.01
CA PRO A 327 27.91 1.91 -0.28
C PRO A 327 28.95 0.86 0.15
N GLY A 328 30.25 1.19 0.11
CA GLY A 328 31.31 0.30 0.55
C GLY A 328 31.24 -0.03 2.05
N ASP A 329 30.94 0.96 2.90
CA ASP A 329 30.76 0.75 4.34
C ASP A 329 29.53 -0.10 4.62
N GLY A 330 28.44 0.11 3.85
CA GLY A 330 27.23 -0.70 3.93
C GLY A 330 27.49 -2.17 3.62
N LEU A 331 28.22 -2.46 2.53
CA LEU A 331 28.60 -3.83 2.18
C LEU A 331 29.49 -4.47 3.25
N ALA A 332 30.49 -3.75 3.75
CA ALA A 332 31.36 -4.26 4.81
C ALA A 332 30.57 -4.60 6.10
N HIS A 333 29.54 -3.83 6.41
CA HIS A 333 28.67 -4.09 7.54
C HIS A 333 27.83 -5.37 7.33
N LEU A 334 27.21 -5.53 6.14
CA LEU A 334 26.45 -6.75 5.79
C LEU A 334 27.34 -7.99 5.76
N ASP A 335 28.59 -7.88 5.26
CA ASP A 335 29.57 -8.97 5.28
C ASP A 335 29.88 -9.43 6.70
N ALA A 336 30.08 -8.49 7.61
CA ALA A 336 30.34 -8.81 9.01
C ALA A 336 29.14 -9.51 9.67
N LEU A 337 27.92 -9.12 9.36
CA LEU A 337 26.70 -9.77 9.84
C LEU A 337 26.55 -11.18 9.25
N ALA A 338 26.76 -11.36 7.94
CA ALA A 338 26.68 -12.67 7.28
C ALA A 338 27.66 -13.67 7.88
N VAL A 339 28.91 -13.25 8.15
CA VAL A 339 29.91 -14.07 8.84
C VAL A 339 29.44 -14.47 10.25
N ALA A 340 28.83 -13.56 10.99
CA ALA A 340 28.29 -13.82 12.33
C ALA A 340 27.12 -14.81 12.33
N CYS A 341 26.35 -14.86 11.23
CA CYS A 341 25.19 -15.76 11.05
C CYS A 341 25.53 -17.11 10.40
N GLY A 342 26.79 -17.39 10.09
CA GLY A 342 27.22 -18.71 9.59
C GLY A 342 27.55 -18.78 8.09
N GLY A 343 27.47 -17.66 7.39
CA GLY A 343 28.01 -17.49 6.02
C GLY A 343 27.09 -17.88 4.86
N GLU A 344 25.98 -18.56 5.08
CA GLU A 344 24.94 -18.78 4.06
C GLU A 344 23.89 -17.67 4.19
N GLU A 345 23.63 -16.97 3.10
CA GLU A 345 22.71 -15.85 3.04
C GLU A 345 21.53 -16.23 2.12
N GLU A 346 20.30 -16.22 2.67
CA GLU A 346 19.08 -16.40 1.88
C GLU A 346 18.88 -15.21 0.94
N TRP A 347 18.12 -15.41 -0.13
CA TRP A 347 17.92 -14.39 -1.15
C TRP A 347 17.40 -13.06 -0.59
N ASP A 348 16.52 -13.10 0.39
CA ASP A 348 15.93 -11.90 1.00
C ASP A 348 16.99 -10.98 1.58
N LEU A 349 17.92 -11.53 2.33
CA LEU A 349 19.07 -10.80 2.89
C LEU A 349 20.08 -10.43 1.81
N TYR A 350 20.34 -11.34 0.88
CA TYR A 350 21.26 -11.10 -0.23
C TYR A 350 20.80 -9.96 -1.14
N SER A 351 19.48 -9.88 -1.43
CA SER A 351 18.91 -8.84 -2.28
C SER A 351 19.15 -7.41 -1.77
N ILE A 352 19.32 -7.25 -0.44
CA ILE A 352 19.61 -5.98 0.20
C ILE A 352 20.98 -5.42 -0.21
N ARG A 353 21.91 -6.27 -0.63
CA ARG A 353 23.25 -5.88 -1.11
C ARG A 353 23.23 -5.30 -2.51
N LEU A 354 22.28 -5.69 -3.35
CA LEU A 354 22.29 -5.37 -4.78
C LEU A 354 22.32 -3.86 -5.08
N PRO A 355 21.52 -3.01 -4.40
CA PRO A 355 21.63 -1.56 -4.57
C PRO A 355 23.00 -1.00 -4.17
N LEU A 356 23.60 -1.53 -3.10
CA LEU A 356 24.93 -1.11 -2.62
C LEU A 356 26.05 -1.52 -3.62
N ILE A 357 25.98 -2.76 -4.13
CA ILE A 357 26.91 -3.23 -5.17
C ILE A 357 26.76 -2.39 -6.43
N SER A 358 25.51 -2.13 -6.84
CA SER A 358 25.22 -1.29 -8.01
C SER A 358 25.80 0.11 -7.87
N ALA A 359 25.70 0.72 -6.69
CA ALA A 359 26.23 2.06 -6.42
C ALA A 359 27.76 2.09 -6.34
N ARG A 360 28.41 1.00 -5.89
CA ARG A 360 29.86 0.92 -5.75
C ARG A 360 30.55 0.46 -7.04
N ASP A 361 30.04 -0.62 -7.64
CA ASP A 361 30.74 -1.37 -8.70
C ASP A 361 30.00 -1.32 -10.05
N GLY A 362 28.77 -0.78 -10.06
CA GLY A 362 27.93 -0.69 -11.26
C GLY A 362 26.87 -1.79 -11.35
N VAL A 363 25.86 -1.50 -12.18
CA VAL A 363 24.67 -2.36 -12.34
C VAL A 363 25.03 -3.73 -12.92
N ASP A 364 25.99 -3.79 -13.87
CA ASP A 364 26.38 -5.06 -14.48
C ASP A 364 26.97 -6.05 -13.46
N GLU A 365 27.76 -5.54 -12.53
CA GLU A 365 28.31 -6.35 -11.45
C GLU A 365 27.22 -6.83 -10.50
N ALA A 366 26.30 -5.95 -10.10
CA ALA A 366 25.17 -6.32 -9.26
C ALA A 366 24.29 -7.41 -9.91
N VAL A 367 24.01 -7.28 -11.22
CA VAL A 367 23.26 -8.29 -11.99
C VAL A 367 24.01 -9.60 -12.10
N ALA A 368 25.34 -9.55 -12.33
CA ALA A 368 26.17 -10.74 -12.44
C ALA A 368 26.21 -11.52 -11.13
N GLN A 369 26.40 -10.82 -10.02
CA GLN A 369 26.40 -11.41 -8.68
C GLN A 369 25.02 -11.98 -8.30
N ALA A 370 23.94 -11.24 -8.57
CA ALA A 370 22.57 -11.72 -8.32
C ALA A 370 22.28 -13.03 -9.08
N ARG A 371 22.66 -13.11 -10.35
CA ARG A 371 22.49 -14.34 -11.16
C ARG A 371 23.38 -15.51 -10.70
N GLY A 372 24.47 -15.21 -10.03
CA GLY A 372 25.37 -16.21 -9.44
C GLY A 372 24.86 -16.82 -8.13
N HIS A 373 23.91 -16.18 -7.48
CA HIS A 373 23.31 -16.68 -6.25
C HIS A 373 22.46 -17.94 -6.53
N PRO A 374 22.44 -18.95 -5.65
CA PRO A 374 21.66 -20.19 -5.85
C PRO A 374 20.19 -19.95 -6.19
N GLU A 375 19.56 -18.92 -5.58
CA GLU A 375 18.17 -18.53 -5.82
C GLU A 375 18.01 -17.43 -6.89
N GLY A 376 19.11 -16.97 -7.50
CA GLY A 376 19.13 -15.83 -8.44
C GLY A 376 18.32 -16.04 -9.74
N THR A 377 17.82 -17.25 -9.98
CA THR A 377 16.93 -17.58 -11.12
C THR A 377 15.47 -17.75 -10.70
N SER A 378 15.14 -17.56 -9.42
CA SER A 378 13.77 -17.64 -8.93
C SER A 378 12.90 -16.48 -9.45
N SER A 379 11.58 -16.67 -9.45
CA SER A 379 10.64 -15.58 -9.79
C SER A 379 10.74 -14.40 -8.84
N TYR A 380 11.14 -14.66 -7.61
CA TYR A 380 11.32 -13.63 -6.58
C TYR A 380 12.59 -12.81 -6.83
N ALA A 381 13.69 -13.48 -7.21
CA ALA A 381 14.91 -12.79 -7.64
C ALA A 381 14.70 -11.93 -8.88
N ALA A 382 13.83 -12.39 -9.78
CA ALA A 382 13.48 -11.65 -10.99
C ALA A 382 12.89 -10.25 -10.70
N LEU A 383 12.11 -10.10 -9.62
CA LEU A 383 11.56 -8.80 -9.21
C LEU A 383 12.67 -7.82 -8.82
N HIS A 384 13.58 -8.21 -7.94
CA HIS A 384 14.69 -7.35 -7.51
C HIS A 384 15.64 -6.99 -8.65
N LEU A 385 15.89 -7.95 -9.56
CA LEU A 385 16.69 -7.67 -10.76
C LEU A 385 15.99 -6.69 -11.70
N ALA A 386 14.67 -6.82 -11.86
CA ALA A 386 13.92 -5.90 -12.69
C ALA A 386 13.90 -4.47 -12.13
N GLU A 387 13.73 -4.32 -10.82
CA GLU A 387 13.82 -3.02 -10.12
C GLU A 387 15.20 -2.39 -10.30
N LEU A 388 16.25 -3.16 -10.09
CA LEU A 388 17.65 -2.71 -10.26
C LEU A 388 17.92 -2.24 -11.68
N LEU A 389 17.51 -3.03 -12.68
CA LEU A 389 17.68 -2.72 -14.10
C LEU A 389 16.86 -1.49 -14.53
N ALA A 390 15.62 -1.39 -14.06
CA ALA A 390 14.75 -0.25 -14.33
C ALA A 390 15.32 1.05 -13.73
N GLY A 391 15.83 1.00 -12.50
CA GLY A 391 16.53 2.11 -11.85
C GLY A 391 17.77 2.59 -12.61
N ALA A 392 18.39 1.69 -13.37
CA ALA A 392 19.53 1.99 -14.24
C ALA A 392 19.15 2.41 -15.67
N GLY A 393 17.86 2.53 -15.99
CA GLY A 393 17.38 2.84 -17.34
C GLY A 393 17.40 1.66 -18.33
N ARG A 394 17.68 0.42 -17.86
CA ARG A 394 17.73 -0.81 -18.69
C ARG A 394 16.37 -1.49 -18.73
N THR A 395 15.37 -0.78 -19.18
CA THR A 395 13.95 -1.15 -19.07
C THR A 395 13.54 -2.38 -19.85
N GLU A 396 14.08 -2.57 -21.08
CA GLU A 396 13.80 -3.77 -21.87
C GLU A 396 14.33 -5.03 -21.18
N GLU A 397 15.47 -4.95 -20.52
CA GLU A 397 16.05 -6.04 -19.77
C GLU A 397 15.27 -6.29 -18.47
N ALA A 398 14.83 -5.23 -17.78
CA ALA A 398 14.00 -5.33 -16.60
C ALA A 398 12.70 -6.11 -16.89
N VAL A 399 12.03 -5.77 -17.99
CA VAL A 399 10.81 -6.47 -18.41
C VAL A 399 11.12 -7.89 -18.87
N ALA A 400 12.22 -8.10 -19.59
CA ALA A 400 12.61 -9.43 -20.08
C ALA A 400 12.94 -10.43 -18.96
N VAL A 401 13.35 -9.95 -17.79
CA VAL A 401 13.60 -10.81 -16.61
C VAL A 401 12.30 -11.32 -16.00
N LEU A 402 11.23 -10.53 -16.02
CA LEU A 402 9.93 -10.88 -15.42
C LEU A 402 9.05 -11.75 -16.31
N LEU A 403 9.10 -11.49 -17.61
CA LEU A 403 8.24 -12.21 -18.56
C LEU A 403 8.96 -13.47 -19.04
N PRO A 404 8.38 -14.67 -18.84
CA PRO A 404 8.96 -15.87 -19.42
C PRO A 404 9.05 -15.69 -20.93
N ARG A 405 10.27 -15.88 -21.49
CA ARG A 405 10.42 -16.01 -22.93
C ARG A 405 9.44 -17.07 -23.40
N GLU A 406 8.53 -16.77 -24.32
CA GLU A 406 7.74 -17.78 -24.98
C GLU A 406 8.71 -18.82 -25.54
N GLN A 407 8.82 -19.95 -24.82
CA GLN A 407 9.49 -21.11 -25.40
C GLN A 407 8.69 -21.47 -26.65
N PRO A 408 9.32 -21.53 -27.83
CA PRO A 408 8.63 -22.02 -29.02
C PRO A 408 8.08 -23.41 -28.66
N ARG A 409 6.74 -23.55 -28.70
CA ARG A 409 6.08 -24.82 -28.43
C ARG A 409 6.78 -25.88 -29.25
N PRO A 410 7.26 -26.99 -28.64
CA PRO A 410 7.86 -28.06 -29.39
C PRO A 410 6.85 -28.46 -30.48
N GLY A 411 7.29 -28.37 -31.73
CA GLY A 411 6.45 -28.55 -32.90
C GLY A 411 5.62 -29.83 -32.71
N ARG A 412 4.31 -29.71 -32.91
CA ARG A 412 3.40 -30.85 -33.00
C ARG A 412 3.96 -31.74 -34.12
N VAL A 413 4.58 -32.83 -33.75
CA VAL A 413 4.96 -33.88 -34.69
C VAL A 413 3.68 -34.36 -35.35
N PRO A 414 3.51 -34.24 -36.69
CA PRO A 414 2.32 -34.73 -37.35
C PRO A 414 2.28 -36.24 -37.13
N HIS A 415 1.26 -36.75 -36.47
CA HIS A 415 0.97 -38.14 -36.40
C HIS A 415 0.71 -38.67 -37.83
N GLY A 416 1.66 -39.39 -38.36
CA GLY A 416 1.49 -40.13 -39.63
C GLY A 416 0.33 -41.14 -39.50
N PRO A 417 -0.31 -41.47 -40.65
CA PRO A 417 -1.48 -42.35 -40.68
C PRO A 417 -1.13 -43.75 -40.12
N ARG A 418 -1.95 -44.22 -39.17
CA ARG A 418 -1.89 -45.61 -38.67
C ARG A 418 -2.18 -46.58 -39.80
N PRO A 419 -1.37 -47.62 -40.02
CA PRO A 419 -1.71 -48.68 -40.96
C PRO A 419 -2.91 -49.47 -40.41
N HIS A 420 -3.89 -49.68 -41.23
CA HIS A 420 -5.00 -50.59 -41.00
C HIS A 420 -4.47 -52.02 -40.89
N ARG A 421 -4.80 -52.71 -39.82
CA ARG A 421 -4.99 -54.17 -39.76
C ARG A 421 -6.29 -54.46 -39.02
#